data_db05265f822f7bc98a37a65cc8964469
#
_entry.id   db05265f822f7bc98a37a65cc8964469
#
_cell.length_a   1.000
_cell.length_b   1.000
_cell.length_c   1.000
_cell.angle_alpha   90.00
_cell.angle_beta   90.00
_cell.angle_gamma   90.00
#
_symmetry.space_group_name_H-M   'P 1'
#
loop_
_entity.id
_entity.type
_entity.pdbx_description
1 polymer ?
#
loop_
_entity_poly.entity_id
_entity_poly.type
_entity_poly.pdbx_seq_one_letter_code
_entity_poly.pdbx_strand_id
1 'polypeptide(L)'
;MTDLLTQLEAGSAAAESRLASLFQEDCDEQRDRILNGLANHAADGSPYALELLLALVAEHRLAAPVISRHVRAKPVVEEVEQEVLIAIARSIHRYRGDAKFTTWLYALARNTAVSEIRRHKPTSTMDDEVDDWDQRRVSSLVAERDLVREAVLSLPPAFRDTVLLRDVERLSYSEIAERQGLAINTVRSRLSRGRAMLAARLPNIPAG
;
A
#
# COMPACT_ATOMS: atom_id res chain seq x y z
N MET A 1 -17.38 9.68 7.15
CA MET A 1 -15.99 9.99 7.54
C MET A 1 -15.86 11.42 8.05
N THR A 2 -16.31 12.42 7.32
CA THR A 2 -16.26 13.84 7.73
C THR A 2 -16.87 14.06 9.12
N ASP A 3 -18.02 13.46 9.42
CA ASP A 3 -18.68 13.56 10.72
C ASP A 3 -17.85 12.94 11.86
N LEU A 4 -17.22 11.80 11.64
CA LEU A 4 -16.34 11.15 12.62
C LEU A 4 -15.10 11.99 12.90
N LEU A 5 -14.49 12.58 11.87
CA LEU A 5 -13.33 13.49 12.03
C LEU A 5 -13.71 14.73 12.82
N THR A 6 -14.82 15.37 12.50
CA THR A 6 -15.30 16.53 13.24
C THR A 6 -15.55 16.22 14.72
N GLN A 7 -16.10 15.04 15.01
CA GLN A 7 -16.30 14.60 16.41
C GLN A 7 -14.97 14.30 17.12
N LEU A 8 -13.98 13.74 16.42
CA LEU A 8 -12.63 13.49 16.93
C LEU A 8 -11.89 14.80 17.19
N GLU A 9 -11.96 15.76 16.27
CA GLU A 9 -11.38 17.10 16.42
C GLU A 9 -11.99 17.85 17.61
N ALA A 10 -13.27 17.59 17.92
CA ALA A 10 -13.95 18.12 19.10
C ALA A 10 -13.61 17.37 20.40
N GLY A 11 -12.69 16.39 20.38
CA GLY A 11 -12.27 15.63 21.56
C GLY A 11 -13.32 14.66 22.08
N SER A 12 -14.16 14.10 21.22
CA SER A 12 -15.20 13.14 21.61
C SER A 12 -14.62 11.78 21.93
N ALA A 13 -14.59 11.41 23.21
CA ALA A 13 -14.16 10.07 23.67
C ALA A 13 -14.98 8.93 23.04
N ALA A 14 -16.24 9.18 22.67
CA ALA A 14 -17.07 8.23 21.94
C ALA A 14 -16.56 8.01 20.50
N ALA A 15 -16.08 9.06 19.85
CA ALA A 15 -15.50 8.97 18.51
C ALA A 15 -14.14 8.24 18.52
N GLU A 16 -13.31 8.47 19.56
CA GLU A 16 -12.05 7.74 19.76
C GLU A 16 -12.29 6.25 20.01
N SER A 17 -13.22 5.92 20.91
CA SER A 17 -13.60 4.52 21.17
C SER A 17 -14.16 3.84 19.92
N ARG A 18 -14.94 4.55 19.12
CA ARG A 18 -15.47 4.05 17.85
C ARG A 18 -14.36 3.82 16.82
N LEU A 19 -13.39 4.73 16.72
CA LEU A 19 -12.24 4.56 15.84
C LEU A 19 -11.43 3.33 16.24
N ALA A 20 -11.13 3.17 17.52
CA ALA A 20 -10.40 2.02 18.06
C ALA A 20 -11.13 0.70 17.77
N SER A 21 -12.47 0.64 17.97
CA SER A 21 -13.25 -0.56 17.68
C SER A 21 -13.25 -0.90 16.18
N LEU A 22 -13.39 0.09 15.31
CA LEU A 22 -13.36 -0.09 13.86
C LEU A 22 -12.00 -0.60 13.34
N PHE A 23 -10.92 -0.30 14.06
CA PHE A 23 -9.59 -0.80 13.73
C PHE A 23 -9.31 -2.20 14.27
N GLN A 24 -10.05 -2.63 15.31
CA GLN A 24 -9.97 -3.97 15.89
C GLN A 24 -10.86 -4.99 15.16
N GLU A 25 -11.92 -4.55 14.48
CA GLU A 25 -12.72 -5.42 13.65
C GLU A 25 -11.87 -5.95 12.49
N ASP A 26 -11.89 -7.27 12.29
CA ASP A 26 -11.08 -8.01 11.30
C ASP A 26 -11.60 -7.78 9.86
N CYS A 27 -11.94 -6.52 9.56
CA CYS A 27 -12.48 -6.06 8.30
C CYS A 27 -11.49 -5.11 7.60
N ASP A 28 -10.63 -5.70 6.76
CA ASP A 28 -9.65 -4.95 5.96
C ASP A 28 -10.29 -3.81 5.15
N GLU A 29 -11.53 -3.99 4.71
CA GLU A 29 -12.26 -2.98 3.92
C GLU A 29 -12.61 -1.74 4.75
N GLN A 30 -12.98 -1.95 6.03
CA GLN A 30 -13.32 -0.86 6.94
C GLN A 30 -12.07 -0.07 7.34
N ARG A 31 -10.97 -0.78 7.65
CA ARG A 31 -9.67 -0.18 7.94
C ARG A 31 -9.15 0.64 6.77
N ASP A 32 -9.19 0.10 5.54
CA ASP A 32 -8.82 0.83 4.33
C ASP A 32 -9.67 2.09 4.13
N ARG A 33 -10.96 2.01 4.42
CA ARG A 33 -11.90 3.15 4.29
C ARG A 33 -11.55 4.29 5.25
N ILE A 34 -11.17 3.96 6.48
CA ILE A 34 -10.71 4.92 7.50
C ILE A 34 -9.38 5.55 7.06
N LEU A 35 -8.40 4.73 6.72
CA LEU A 35 -7.07 5.22 6.31
C LEU A 35 -7.13 6.10 5.05
N ASN A 36 -7.94 5.72 4.04
CA ASN A 36 -8.14 6.53 2.84
C ASN A 36 -8.81 7.87 3.17
N GLY A 37 -9.82 7.86 4.06
CA GLY A 37 -10.48 9.09 4.49
C GLY A 37 -9.53 10.05 5.20
N LEU A 38 -8.76 9.56 6.18
CA LEU A 38 -7.76 10.34 6.90
C LEU A 38 -6.67 10.87 5.95
N ALA A 39 -6.18 10.03 5.03
CA ALA A 39 -5.16 10.42 4.07
C ALA A 39 -5.63 11.53 3.12
N ASN A 40 -6.88 11.49 2.66
CA ASN A 40 -7.46 12.56 1.85
C ASN A 40 -7.55 13.87 2.63
N HIS A 41 -8.09 13.85 3.85
CA HIS A 41 -8.17 15.06 4.69
C HIS A 41 -6.79 15.61 5.07
N ALA A 42 -5.81 14.74 5.31
CA ALA A 42 -4.43 15.15 5.56
C ALA A 42 -3.79 15.77 4.31
N ALA A 43 -4.06 15.21 3.12
CA ALA A 43 -3.59 15.75 1.85
C ALA A 43 -4.21 17.12 1.54
N ASP A 44 -5.47 17.34 1.95
CA ASP A 44 -6.19 18.61 1.85
C ASP A 44 -5.73 19.65 2.91
N GLY A 45 -4.77 19.27 3.77
CA GLY A 45 -4.12 20.19 4.70
C GLY A 45 -4.66 20.16 6.14
N SER A 46 -5.44 19.13 6.55
CA SER A 46 -5.86 18.97 7.95
C SER A 46 -4.70 18.43 8.81
N PRO A 47 -4.14 19.22 9.76
CA PRO A 47 -3.07 18.76 10.63
C PRO A 47 -3.53 17.63 11.56
N TYR A 48 -4.77 17.72 12.04
CA TYR A 48 -5.35 16.70 12.91
C TYR A 48 -5.51 15.35 12.21
N ALA A 49 -6.00 15.34 10.95
CA ALA A 49 -6.11 14.12 10.17
C ALA A 49 -4.73 13.49 9.90
N LEU A 50 -3.70 14.31 9.69
CA LEU A 50 -2.32 13.84 9.54
C LEU A 50 -1.81 13.22 10.84
N GLU A 51 -1.98 13.88 11.98
CA GLU A 51 -1.57 13.37 13.29
C GLU A 51 -2.21 12.01 13.59
N LEU A 52 -3.52 11.91 13.40
CA LEU A 52 -4.27 10.68 13.61
C LEU A 52 -3.84 9.57 12.64
N LEU A 53 -3.59 9.90 11.39
CA LEU A 53 -3.08 8.96 10.40
C LEU A 53 -1.71 8.40 10.79
N LEU A 54 -0.79 9.28 11.23
CA LEU A 54 0.54 8.89 11.70
C LEU A 54 0.46 8.01 12.94
N ALA A 55 -0.42 8.34 13.90
CA ALA A 55 -0.65 7.55 15.10
C ALA A 55 -1.11 6.12 14.75
N LEU A 56 -2.11 5.98 13.86
CA LEU A 56 -2.62 4.69 13.44
C LEU A 56 -1.56 3.87 12.67
N VAL A 57 -0.77 4.50 11.80
CA VAL A 57 0.32 3.82 11.08
C VAL A 57 1.37 3.30 12.06
N ALA A 58 1.73 4.08 13.08
CA ALA A 58 2.71 3.72 14.10
C ALA A 58 2.18 2.63 15.05
N GLU A 59 1.00 2.82 15.65
CA GLU A 59 0.40 1.92 16.63
C GLU A 59 0.18 0.51 16.06
N HIS A 60 -0.38 0.45 14.84
CA HIS A 60 -0.64 -0.82 14.17
C HIS A 60 0.51 -1.33 13.32
N ARG A 61 1.66 -0.62 13.34
CA ARG A 61 2.89 -0.99 12.62
C ARG A 61 2.64 -1.34 11.14
N LEU A 62 1.80 -0.55 10.46
CA LEU A 62 1.31 -0.88 9.11
C LEU A 62 2.44 -0.95 8.06
N ALA A 63 3.57 -0.30 8.29
CA ALA A 63 4.74 -0.35 7.41
C ALA A 63 5.66 -1.55 7.68
N ALA A 64 5.65 -2.11 8.91
CA ALA A 64 6.56 -3.16 9.35
C ALA A 64 6.60 -4.41 8.45
N PRO A 65 5.47 -4.94 7.94
CA PRO A 65 5.49 -6.12 7.07
C PRO A 65 6.28 -5.91 5.77
N VAL A 66 6.26 -4.69 5.23
CA VAL A 66 7.01 -4.34 4.02
C VAL A 66 8.49 -4.14 4.33
N ILE A 67 8.80 -3.41 5.41
CA ILE A 67 10.17 -3.14 5.84
C ILE A 67 10.89 -4.44 6.18
N SER A 68 10.25 -5.36 6.92
CA SER A 68 10.82 -6.64 7.36
C SER A 68 11.19 -7.59 6.22
N ARG A 69 10.67 -7.38 5.02
CA ARG A 69 11.09 -8.11 3.81
C ARG A 69 12.48 -7.69 3.32
N HIS A 70 12.88 -6.47 3.63
CA HIS A 70 14.13 -5.88 3.18
C HIS A 70 15.18 -5.81 4.29
N VAL A 71 14.74 -5.66 5.55
CA VAL A 71 15.59 -5.49 6.73
C VAL A 71 15.21 -6.53 7.78
N ARG A 72 16.19 -7.31 8.25
CA ARG A 72 15.95 -8.36 9.26
C ARG A 72 16.27 -7.93 10.70
N ALA A 73 17.17 -6.97 10.87
CA ALA A 73 17.58 -6.49 12.18
C ALA A 73 16.47 -5.62 12.79
N LYS A 74 15.87 -6.08 13.90
CA LYS A 74 14.76 -5.39 14.58
C LYS A 74 15.03 -3.90 14.86
N PRO A 75 16.21 -3.49 15.37
CA PRO A 75 16.49 -2.07 15.59
C PRO A 75 16.43 -1.23 14.31
N VAL A 76 16.91 -1.78 13.18
CA VAL A 76 16.87 -1.08 11.88
C VAL A 76 15.45 -1.02 11.34
N VAL A 77 14.61 -2.04 11.59
CA VAL A 77 13.18 -1.97 11.23
C VAL A 77 12.50 -0.82 11.95
N GLU A 78 12.74 -0.65 13.24
CA GLU A 78 12.17 0.43 14.05
C GLU A 78 12.64 1.82 13.58
N GLU A 79 13.92 1.95 13.20
CA GLU A 79 14.47 3.17 12.61
C GLU A 79 13.80 3.50 11.28
N VAL A 80 13.67 2.51 10.39
CA VAL A 80 13.01 2.70 9.09
C VAL A 80 11.52 3.03 9.27
N GLU A 81 10.84 2.46 10.26
CA GLU A 81 9.45 2.84 10.57
C GLU A 81 9.33 4.33 10.91
N GLN A 82 10.26 4.89 11.69
CA GLN A 82 10.29 6.32 12.00
C GLN A 82 10.53 7.17 10.74
N GLU A 83 11.46 6.77 9.88
CA GLU A 83 11.71 7.45 8.61
C GLU A 83 10.48 7.40 7.68
N VAL A 84 9.71 6.31 7.70
CA VAL A 84 8.46 6.21 6.95
C VAL A 84 7.42 7.20 7.47
N LEU A 85 7.26 7.39 8.79
CA LEU A 85 6.35 8.38 9.36
C LEU A 85 6.74 9.80 8.92
N ILE A 86 8.04 10.12 8.95
CA ILE A 86 8.56 11.41 8.47
C ILE A 86 8.26 11.58 6.97
N ALA A 87 8.47 10.52 6.19
CA ALA A 87 8.22 10.55 4.75
C ALA A 87 6.72 10.74 4.44
N ILE A 88 5.80 10.12 5.22
CA ILE A 88 4.36 10.37 5.11
C ILE A 88 4.09 11.87 5.36
N ALA A 89 4.55 12.42 6.46
CA ALA A 89 4.30 13.82 6.83
C ALA A 89 4.79 14.79 5.73
N ARG A 90 5.94 14.51 5.11
CA ARG A 90 6.51 15.33 4.04
C ARG A 90 5.79 15.21 2.69
N SER A 91 5.20 14.05 2.40
CA SER A 91 4.71 13.74 1.05
C SER A 91 3.20 13.52 0.95
N ILE A 92 2.46 13.57 2.05
CA ILE A 92 1.01 13.32 2.07
C ILE A 92 0.23 14.25 1.14
N HIS A 93 0.68 15.49 0.96
CA HIS A 93 0.10 16.46 0.03
C HIS A 93 0.12 15.99 -1.44
N ARG A 94 0.88 14.95 -1.76
CA ARG A 94 0.93 14.31 -3.10
C ARG A 94 -0.02 13.13 -3.24
N TYR A 95 -0.64 12.70 -2.14
CA TYR A 95 -1.63 11.63 -2.17
C TYR A 95 -2.90 12.15 -2.85
N ARG A 96 -3.35 11.47 -3.92
CA ARG A 96 -4.48 11.91 -4.76
C ARG A 96 -5.74 11.06 -4.57
N GLY A 97 -5.67 10.00 -3.74
CA GLY A 97 -6.79 9.08 -3.59
C GLY A 97 -7.02 8.11 -4.77
N ASP A 98 -6.18 8.15 -5.81
CA ASP A 98 -6.29 7.26 -6.99
C ASP A 98 -6.04 5.78 -6.65
N ALA A 99 -5.36 5.52 -5.54
CA ALA A 99 -5.11 4.21 -4.98
C ALA A 99 -5.39 4.21 -3.48
N LYS A 100 -5.54 3.01 -2.89
CA LYS A 100 -5.65 2.89 -1.43
C LYS A 100 -4.42 3.48 -0.75
N PHE A 101 -4.62 4.13 0.41
CA PHE A 101 -3.53 4.64 1.21
C PHE A 101 -2.52 3.54 1.58
N THR A 102 -2.99 2.34 1.91
CA THR A 102 -2.12 1.19 2.19
C THR A 102 -1.20 0.85 1.01
N THR A 103 -1.68 0.94 -0.23
CA THR A 103 -0.85 0.73 -1.43
C THR A 103 0.23 1.83 -1.56
N TRP A 104 -0.15 3.08 -1.33
CA TRP A 104 0.77 4.21 -1.34
C TRP A 104 1.81 4.12 -0.20
N LEU A 105 1.35 3.76 1.01
CA LEU A 105 2.22 3.52 2.17
C LEU A 105 3.25 2.42 1.89
N TYR A 106 2.83 1.32 1.27
CA TYR A 106 3.74 0.22 0.96
C TYR A 106 4.83 0.61 -0.04
N ALA A 107 4.49 1.41 -1.06
CA ALA A 107 5.48 1.96 -1.98
C ALA A 107 6.48 2.88 -1.26
N LEU A 108 5.97 3.75 -0.37
CA LEU A 108 6.79 4.65 0.43
C LEU A 108 7.72 3.88 1.37
N ALA A 109 7.18 2.93 2.14
CA ALA A 109 7.94 2.10 3.09
C ALA A 109 9.04 1.28 2.40
N ARG A 110 8.74 0.68 1.24
CA ARG A 110 9.74 -0.04 0.43
C ARG A 110 10.88 0.88 0.00
N ASN A 111 10.55 2.06 -0.51
CA ASN A 111 11.55 3.02 -0.97
C ASN A 111 12.44 3.50 0.18
N THR A 112 11.85 3.77 1.35
CA THR A 112 12.57 4.18 2.56
C THR A 112 13.49 3.06 3.04
N ALA A 113 13.00 1.81 3.14
CA ALA A 113 13.79 0.66 3.54
C ALA A 113 15.01 0.42 2.62
N VAL A 114 14.81 0.49 1.31
CA VAL A 114 15.90 0.33 0.33
C VAL A 114 16.93 1.46 0.46
N SER A 115 16.48 2.69 0.70
CA SER A 115 17.39 3.84 0.89
C SER A 115 18.22 3.69 2.16
N GLU A 116 17.62 3.16 3.25
CA GLU A 116 18.31 2.96 4.51
C GLU A 116 19.37 1.86 4.45
N ILE A 117 19.07 0.73 3.78
CA ILE A 117 20.04 -0.33 3.53
C ILE A 117 21.28 0.20 2.82
N ARG A 118 21.10 1.14 1.88
CA ARG A 118 22.21 1.77 1.16
C ARG A 118 23.05 2.65 2.08
N ARG A 119 22.42 3.40 2.97
CA ARG A 119 23.10 4.29 3.92
C ARG A 119 23.95 3.52 4.93
N HIS A 120 23.51 2.31 5.31
CA HIS A 120 24.22 1.43 6.26
C HIS A 120 25.23 0.47 5.61
N LYS A 121 25.38 0.45 4.27
CA LYS A 121 26.49 -0.28 3.64
C LYS A 121 27.80 0.45 3.94
N PRO A 122 28.81 -0.22 4.56
CA PRO A 122 30.11 0.41 4.78
C PRO A 122 30.67 0.84 3.43
N THR A 123 31.03 2.09 3.36
CA THR A 123 31.64 2.75 2.21
C THR A 123 32.96 2.11 1.90
N SER A 124 33.05 1.29 0.86
CA SER A 124 34.30 1.00 0.20
C SER A 124 34.29 1.77 -1.12
N THR A 125 35.17 2.79 -1.15
CA THR A 125 35.60 3.61 -2.28
C THR A 125 34.59 4.58 -2.91
N MET A 126 34.97 5.86 -2.77
CA MET A 126 34.58 7.01 -3.57
C MET A 126 34.63 6.69 -5.07
N ASP A 127 33.55 7.06 -5.79
CA ASP A 127 33.59 8.06 -6.87
C ASP A 127 32.24 8.15 -7.57
N ASP A 128 31.80 9.41 -7.76
CA ASP A 128 30.92 9.92 -8.82
C ASP A 128 29.85 9.02 -9.47
N GLU A 129 28.72 8.79 -8.79
CA GLU A 129 27.52 8.25 -9.47
C GLU A 129 26.20 8.76 -8.85
N VAL A 130 26.06 10.06 -8.62
CA VAL A 130 24.78 10.60 -8.07
C VAL A 130 23.70 10.74 -9.17
N ASP A 131 24.09 10.81 -10.43
CA ASP A 131 23.16 11.09 -11.55
C ASP A 131 22.63 9.82 -12.26
N ASP A 132 23.33 8.68 -12.14
CA ASP A 132 22.95 7.41 -12.77
C ASP A 132 21.89 6.61 -11.96
N TRP A 133 21.71 6.96 -10.69
CA TRP A 133 20.80 6.25 -9.78
C TRP A 133 19.33 6.61 -9.96
N ASP A 134 18.98 7.83 -10.33
CA ASP A 134 17.60 8.22 -10.62
C ASP A 134 17.15 7.62 -11.96
N GLN A 135 18.03 7.53 -12.94
CA GLN A 135 17.74 6.84 -14.20
C GLN A 135 17.61 5.33 -14.03
N ARG A 136 18.46 4.68 -13.21
CA ARG A 136 18.33 3.24 -12.91
C ARG A 136 17.10 2.92 -12.04
N ARG A 137 16.72 3.82 -11.12
CA ARG A 137 15.47 3.68 -10.33
C ARG A 137 14.23 3.81 -11.20
N VAL A 138 14.20 4.79 -12.09
CA VAL A 138 13.13 4.93 -13.07
C VAL A 138 13.11 3.72 -14.01
N SER A 139 14.28 3.27 -14.48
CA SER A 139 14.40 2.08 -15.32
C SER A 139 13.98 0.79 -14.61
N SER A 140 14.32 0.61 -13.31
CA SER A 140 13.91 -0.58 -12.56
C SER A 140 12.41 -0.56 -12.23
N LEU A 141 11.84 0.60 -11.90
CA LEU A 141 10.39 0.75 -11.69
C LEU A 141 9.61 0.58 -13.00
N VAL A 142 10.16 1.07 -14.12
CA VAL A 142 9.60 0.84 -15.45
C VAL A 142 9.71 -0.64 -15.82
N ALA A 143 10.86 -1.28 -15.59
CA ALA A 143 11.06 -2.69 -15.85
C ALA A 143 10.17 -3.59 -14.96
N GLU A 144 10.02 -3.28 -13.67
CA GLU A 144 9.08 -3.99 -12.79
C GLU A 144 7.63 -3.79 -13.24
N ARG A 145 7.26 -2.59 -13.66
CA ARG A 145 5.93 -2.29 -14.20
C ARG A 145 5.68 -3.02 -15.52
N ASP A 146 6.68 -3.08 -16.39
CA ASP A 146 6.61 -3.78 -17.66
C ASP A 146 6.53 -5.30 -17.44
N LEU A 147 7.27 -5.86 -16.49
CA LEU A 147 7.18 -7.26 -16.08
C LEU A 147 5.79 -7.61 -15.54
N VAL A 148 5.23 -6.79 -14.66
CA VAL A 148 3.86 -6.99 -14.15
C VAL A 148 2.84 -6.89 -15.30
N ARG A 149 2.99 -5.89 -16.16
CA ARG A 149 2.12 -5.71 -17.33
C ARG A 149 2.20 -6.91 -18.27
N GLU A 150 3.39 -7.38 -18.58
CA GLU A 150 3.62 -8.54 -19.42
C GLU A 150 3.05 -9.82 -18.80
N ALA A 151 3.26 -10.04 -17.49
CA ALA A 151 2.67 -11.14 -16.76
C ALA A 151 1.14 -11.12 -16.82
N VAL A 152 0.51 -9.95 -16.61
CA VAL A 152 -0.95 -9.80 -16.71
C VAL A 152 -1.43 -10.03 -18.15
N LEU A 153 -0.75 -9.47 -19.14
CA LEU A 153 -1.10 -9.67 -20.56
C LEU A 153 -0.95 -11.13 -21.00
N SER A 154 -0.06 -11.89 -20.39
CA SER A 154 0.15 -13.32 -20.68
C SER A 154 -0.91 -14.23 -20.07
N LEU A 155 -1.78 -13.73 -19.18
CA LEU A 155 -2.90 -14.52 -18.67
C LEU A 155 -3.92 -14.79 -19.78
N PRO A 156 -4.55 -15.99 -19.79
CA PRO A 156 -5.71 -16.22 -20.63
C PRO A 156 -6.80 -15.16 -20.36
N PRO A 157 -7.52 -14.68 -21.40
CA PRO A 157 -8.44 -13.53 -21.29
C PRO A 157 -9.43 -13.63 -20.13
N ALA A 158 -10.02 -14.82 -19.91
CA ALA A 158 -11.01 -15.04 -18.86
C ALA A 158 -10.45 -14.82 -17.43
N PHE A 159 -9.18 -15.11 -17.19
CA PHE A 159 -8.53 -14.87 -15.90
C PHE A 159 -8.03 -13.43 -15.80
N ARG A 160 -7.43 -12.92 -16.87
CA ARG A 160 -6.91 -11.57 -16.97
C ARG A 160 -8.00 -10.54 -16.67
N ASP A 161 -9.14 -10.62 -17.37
CA ASP A 161 -10.23 -9.70 -17.22
C ASP A 161 -10.82 -9.72 -15.79
N THR A 162 -10.95 -10.92 -15.21
CA THR A 162 -11.44 -11.08 -13.83
C THR A 162 -10.46 -10.47 -12.82
N VAL A 163 -9.15 -10.66 -13.00
CA VAL A 163 -8.10 -10.09 -12.15
C VAL A 163 -8.08 -8.56 -12.29
N LEU A 164 -8.14 -8.02 -13.50
CA LEU A 164 -8.18 -6.57 -13.72
C LEU A 164 -9.40 -5.92 -13.06
N LEU A 165 -10.58 -6.51 -13.23
CA LEU A 165 -11.81 -6.01 -12.59
C LEU A 165 -11.70 -6.00 -11.06
N ARG A 166 -11.04 -6.99 -10.46
CA ARG A 166 -10.88 -7.07 -9.01
C ARG A 166 -9.73 -6.21 -8.48
N ASP A 167 -8.54 -6.35 -9.06
CA ASP A 167 -7.32 -5.82 -8.46
C ASP A 167 -7.00 -4.39 -8.94
N VAL A 168 -7.49 -3.99 -10.12
CA VAL A 168 -7.35 -2.63 -10.66
C VAL A 168 -8.62 -1.81 -10.49
N GLU A 169 -9.77 -2.31 -10.98
CA GLU A 169 -11.06 -1.59 -10.90
C GLU A 169 -11.74 -1.72 -9.53
N ARG A 170 -11.24 -2.60 -8.64
CA ARG A 170 -11.70 -2.78 -7.25
C ARG A 170 -13.16 -3.25 -7.11
N LEU A 171 -13.74 -3.84 -8.15
CA LEU A 171 -15.11 -4.35 -8.08
C LEU A 171 -15.24 -5.51 -7.09
N SER A 172 -16.37 -5.59 -6.41
CA SER A 172 -16.75 -6.73 -5.57
C SER A 172 -16.96 -7.99 -6.42
N TYR A 173 -16.95 -9.15 -5.79
CA TYR A 173 -17.22 -10.42 -6.51
C TYR A 173 -18.62 -10.47 -7.13
N SER A 174 -19.60 -9.84 -6.50
CA SER A 174 -20.95 -9.72 -7.02
C SER A 174 -21.02 -8.83 -8.27
N GLU A 175 -20.36 -7.67 -8.25
CA GLU A 175 -20.30 -6.77 -9.40
C GLU A 175 -19.55 -7.39 -10.58
N ILE A 176 -18.46 -8.14 -10.31
CA ILE A 176 -17.72 -8.89 -11.33
C ILE A 176 -18.61 -10.00 -11.92
N ALA A 177 -19.33 -10.73 -11.06
CA ALA A 177 -20.23 -11.80 -11.48
C ALA A 177 -21.34 -11.27 -12.40
N GLU A 178 -21.94 -10.14 -12.02
CA GLU A 178 -22.95 -9.46 -12.84
C GLU A 178 -22.37 -8.95 -14.16
N ARG A 179 -21.25 -8.25 -14.12
CA ARG A 179 -20.59 -7.66 -15.32
C ARG A 179 -20.11 -8.70 -16.32
N GLN A 180 -19.67 -9.87 -15.83
CA GLN A 180 -19.21 -10.98 -16.69
C GLN A 180 -20.28 -12.04 -16.98
N GLY A 181 -21.47 -11.95 -16.41
CA GLY A 181 -22.52 -12.94 -16.56
C GLY A 181 -22.16 -14.30 -15.95
N LEU A 182 -21.44 -14.34 -14.81
CA LEU A 182 -20.88 -15.52 -14.19
C LEU A 182 -21.46 -15.77 -12.80
N ALA A 183 -21.42 -17.01 -12.35
CA ALA A 183 -21.67 -17.33 -10.95
C ALA A 183 -20.52 -16.80 -10.05
N ILE A 184 -20.80 -16.33 -8.84
CA ILE A 184 -19.82 -15.80 -7.88
C ILE A 184 -18.71 -16.81 -7.60
N ASN A 185 -19.02 -18.11 -7.52
CA ASN A 185 -18.03 -19.15 -7.31
C ASN A 185 -17.06 -19.29 -8.51
N THR A 186 -17.55 -19.01 -9.73
CA THR A 186 -16.71 -18.96 -10.94
C THR A 186 -15.76 -17.77 -10.88
N VAL A 187 -16.20 -16.60 -10.40
CA VAL A 187 -15.36 -15.44 -10.18
C VAL A 187 -14.25 -15.76 -9.16
N ARG A 188 -14.60 -16.37 -8.02
CA ARG A 188 -13.63 -16.79 -7.00
C ARG A 188 -12.57 -17.75 -7.57
N SER A 189 -12.99 -18.75 -8.31
CA SER A 189 -12.07 -19.75 -8.89
C SER A 189 -11.17 -19.12 -9.97
N ARG A 190 -11.69 -18.19 -10.79
CA ARG A 190 -10.91 -17.45 -11.78
C ARG A 190 -9.88 -16.53 -11.12
N LEU A 191 -10.25 -15.80 -10.07
CA LEU A 191 -9.30 -14.97 -9.32
C LEU A 191 -8.19 -15.81 -8.68
N SER A 192 -8.54 -16.90 -8.00
CA SER A 192 -7.55 -17.79 -7.38
C SER A 192 -6.55 -18.34 -8.42
N ARG A 193 -7.04 -18.86 -9.54
CA ARG A 193 -6.18 -19.40 -10.61
C ARG A 193 -5.38 -18.32 -11.32
N GLY A 194 -5.98 -17.16 -11.62
CA GLY A 194 -5.30 -16.03 -12.24
C GLY A 194 -4.15 -15.51 -11.38
N ARG A 195 -4.38 -15.37 -10.08
CA ARG A 195 -3.34 -14.95 -9.12
C ARG A 195 -2.23 -16.00 -8.97
N ALA A 196 -2.58 -17.28 -8.95
CA ALA A 196 -1.57 -18.37 -8.92
C ALA A 196 -0.68 -18.35 -10.19
N MET A 197 -1.27 -18.10 -11.37
CA MET A 197 -0.51 -17.95 -12.62
C MET A 197 0.40 -16.72 -12.61
N LEU A 198 -0.05 -15.59 -12.02
CA LEU A 198 0.78 -14.40 -11.84
C LEU A 198 1.94 -14.67 -10.87
N ALA A 199 1.64 -15.28 -9.72
CA ALA A 199 2.66 -15.63 -8.72
C ALA A 199 3.74 -16.57 -9.27
N ALA A 200 3.39 -17.49 -10.16
CA ALA A 200 4.35 -18.36 -10.82
C ALA A 200 5.30 -17.62 -11.79
N ARG A 201 4.87 -16.48 -12.34
CA ARG A 201 5.66 -15.65 -13.27
C ARG A 201 6.38 -14.50 -12.61
N LEU A 202 5.92 -14.09 -11.44
CA LEU A 202 6.45 -12.98 -10.65
C LEU A 202 6.93 -13.50 -9.28
N PRO A 203 8.10 -14.17 -9.23
CA PRO A 203 8.56 -14.93 -8.06
C PRO A 203 8.73 -14.11 -6.78
N ASN A 204 8.57 -12.80 -6.85
CA ASN A 204 8.70 -11.86 -5.70
C ASN A 204 7.37 -11.23 -5.26
N ILE A 205 6.22 -11.66 -5.78
CA ILE A 205 4.91 -11.17 -5.30
C ILE A 205 4.31 -12.25 -4.39
N PRO A 206 4.08 -11.97 -3.09
CA PRO A 206 3.41 -12.90 -2.20
C PRO A 206 1.96 -13.08 -2.64
N ALA A 207 1.52 -14.33 -2.68
CA ALA A 207 0.10 -14.64 -2.78
C ALA A 207 -0.61 -14.02 -1.55
N GLY A 208 -1.50 -13.05 -1.78
CA GLY A 208 -2.37 -12.47 -0.78
C GLY A 208 -3.54 -13.40 -0.48
#